data_22f4fc38a179a198cfee14ade59e0657
#
_entry.id   22f4fc38a179a198cfee14ade59e0657
#
_cell.length_a   1.000
_cell.length_b   1.000
_cell.length_c   1.000
_cell.angle_alpha   90.00
_cell.angle_beta   90.00
_cell.angle_gamma   90.00
#
_symmetry.space_group_name_H-M   'P 1'
#
loop_
_entity.id
_entity.type
_entity.pdbx_description
1 polymer ?
#
loop_
_entity_poly.entity_id
_entity_poly.type
_entity_poly.pdbx_seq_one_letter_code
_entity_poly.pdbx_strand_id
1 'polypeptide(L)'
;MRILIRNIGRLCGVLPAGIRRLEGRDMGSVAGIDNAWLVIEDGRIRAFGSDNCSDNEDGERGQVIDAGGGWVMPTFCDPHTHIVYAGSRDGEFRDKIAGLSYEEIAARGGGILNSADLLHETSEDELFEQSARRVREVMAKGTGALEIKSGYGLRTEDELKMLRVIRRIKEDFPITVKATFLGAHAVGRDYLGRRGAYVDLVCNEMLPAVAAEGLADYVDVFCDQGFFSCDDCARILERAAEFNLRGKIHANELAVSGGVQVGVSHNALSVDHLERTGDEEIACLKGSNTMPTMLPGASFFLGMPYGRARAFIDAGLPLALASDYNPGSSPSGDMRFVMALACIKQRLTPEEAFNACTINAAYAMGMEDTLGSITPGKRAFLIITEPLPSLAFIPYAHQTPFIKRMVF
;
A
#
# COMPACT_ATOMS: atom_id res chain seq x y z
N MET A 1 -0.38 14.99 -25.28
CA MET A 1 1.10 14.98 -25.38
C MET A 1 1.56 13.55 -25.68
N ARG A 2 2.47 13.38 -26.70
CA ARG A 2 2.99 12.05 -27.06
C ARG A 2 4.42 11.87 -26.56
N ILE A 3 4.74 10.69 -26.02
CA ILE A 3 6.10 10.31 -25.59
C ILE A 3 6.40 8.93 -26.18
N LEU A 4 7.55 8.81 -26.83
CA LEU A 4 8.12 7.53 -27.26
C LEU A 4 9.27 7.15 -26.34
N ILE A 5 9.19 6.00 -25.68
CA ILE A 5 10.31 5.39 -24.96
C ILE A 5 10.90 4.32 -25.88
N ARG A 6 12.18 4.45 -26.24
CA ARG A 6 12.89 3.52 -27.12
C ARG A 6 14.13 2.95 -26.45
N ASN A 7 14.77 2.01 -27.13
CA ASN A 7 15.99 1.35 -26.63
C ASN A 7 15.75 0.74 -25.24
N ILE A 8 14.58 0.12 -25.06
CA ILE A 8 14.19 -0.57 -23.84
C ILE A 8 14.78 -1.98 -23.90
N GLY A 9 15.73 -2.30 -22.98
CA GLY A 9 16.31 -3.64 -22.92
C GLY A 9 15.26 -4.72 -22.61
N ARG A 10 14.34 -4.42 -21.67
CA ARG A 10 13.17 -5.25 -21.38
C ARG A 10 11.98 -4.43 -20.91
N LEU A 11 10.85 -4.58 -21.55
CA LEU A 11 9.56 -4.09 -21.09
C LEU A 11 8.93 -5.18 -20.21
N CYS A 12 8.74 -4.90 -18.91
CA CYS A 12 8.41 -5.89 -17.88
C CYS A 12 7.02 -5.64 -17.30
N GLY A 13 6.27 -6.71 -16.96
CA GLY A 13 4.93 -6.58 -16.38
C GLY A 13 3.84 -6.32 -17.43
N VAL A 14 4.01 -6.84 -18.64
CA VAL A 14 3.03 -6.77 -19.72
C VAL A 14 1.87 -7.72 -19.42
N LEU A 15 0.64 -7.20 -19.41
CA LEU A 15 -0.56 -7.99 -19.21
C LEU A 15 -1.62 -7.69 -20.28
N PRO A 16 -2.42 -8.70 -20.69
CA PRO A 16 -3.60 -8.49 -21.52
C PRO A 16 -4.62 -7.56 -20.85
N ALA A 17 -5.44 -6.87 -21.66
CA ALA A 17 -6.57 -6.11 -21.17
C ALA A 17 -7.57 -7.02 -20.42
N GLY A 18 -8.18 -6.49 -19.34
CA GLY A 18 -9.16 -7.22 -18.54
C GLY A 18 -8.56 -8.03 -17.39
N ILE A 19 -7.25 -8.22 -17.33
CA ILE A 19 -6.61 -8.84 -16.15
C ILE A 19 -6.59 -7.79 -15.02
N ARG A 20 -7.32 -8.09 -13.94
CA ARG A 20 -7.45 -7.20 -12.78
C ARG A 20 -6.53 -7.58 -11.62
N ARG A 21 -6.27 -8.87 -11.42
CA ARG A 21 -5.36 -9.43 -10.44
C ARG A 21 -4.78 -10.75 -10.93
N LEU A 22 -3.72 -11.20 -10.34
CA LEU A 22 -3.12 -12.51 -10.55
C LEU A 22 -3.27 -13.34 -9.27
N GLU A 23 -3.50 -14.66 -9.41
CA GLU A 23 -3.73 -15.54 -8.28
C GLU A 23 -3.04 -16.90 -8.49
N GLY A 24 -2.69 -17.57 -7.39
CA GLY A 24 -2.04 -18.86 -7.42
C GLY A 24 -0.80 -18.89 -8.33
N ARG A 25 -0.75 -19.83 -9.24
CA ARG A 25 0.39 -20.05 -10.14
C ARG A 25 0.66 -18.88 -11.09
N ASP A 26 -0.37 -18.12 -11.45
CA ASP A 26 -0.21 -17.00 -12.39
C ASP A 26 0.63 -15.88 -11.78
N MET A 27 0.68 -15.77 -10.46
CA MET A 27 1.56 -14.83 -9.78
C MET A 27 3.05 -15.10 -10.04
N GLY A 28 3.44 -16.35 -10.32
CA GLY A 28 4.83 -16.75 -10.60
C GLY A 28 5.31 -16.42 -12.01
N SER A 29 4.52 -15.71 -12.83
CA SER A 29 4.88 -15.32 -14.19
C SER A 29 4.84 -13.81 -14.37
N VAL A 30 5.92 -13.26 -14.92
CA VAL A 30 6.01 -11.85 -15.30
C VAL A 30 6.36 -11.76 -16.78
N ALA A 31 5.33 -11.50 -17.60
CA ALA A 31 5.54 -11.35 -19.04
C ALA A 31 6.35 -10.08 -19.36
N GLY A 32 7.18 -10.16 -20.38
CA GLY A 32 7.98 -9.05 -20.86
C GLY A 32 8.35 -9.18 -22.33
N ILE A 33 8.81 -8.08 -22.91
CA ILE A 33 9.27 -7.96 -24.30
C ILE A 33 10.69 -7.43 -24.28
N ASP A 34 11.63 -8.17 -24.88
CA ASP A 34 13.02 -7.73 -25.00
C ASP A 34 13.20 -6.82 -26.23
N ASN A 35 14.18 -5.91 -26.19
CA ASN A 35 14.45 -4.93 -27.25
C ASN A 35 13.20 -4.15 -27.66
N ALA A 36 12.53 -3.56 -26.67
CA ALA A 36 11.19 -3.00 -26.82
C ALA A 36 11.20 -1.48 -27.06
N TRP A 37 10.04 -1.01 -27.48
CA TRP A 37 9.62 0.39 -27.47
C TRP A 37 8.23 0.52 -26.84
N LEU A 38 7.87 1.72 -26.36
CA LEU A 38 6.58 2.03 -25.78
C LEU A 38 6.15 3.45 -26.14
N VAL A 39 4.91 3.63 -26.57
CA VAL A 39 4.29 4.92 -26.88
C VAL A 39 3.26 5.27 -25.80
N ILE A 40 3.37 6.51 -25.30
CA ILE A 40 2.41 7.10 -24.38
C ILE A 40 1.69 8.23 -25.11
N GLU A 41 0.38 8.27 -25.02
CA GLU A 41 -0.47 9.38 -25.47
C GLU A 41 -1.37 9.86 -24.31
N ASP A 42 -1.35 11.16 -24.05
CA ASP A 42 -2.14 11.82 -23.01
C ASP A 42 -2.06 11.10 -21.65
N GLY A 43 -0.82 10.72 -21.25
CA GLY A 43 -0.53 10.04 -19.98
C GLY A 43 -0.95 8.57 -19.93
N ARG A 44 -1.36 7.97 -21.07
CA ARG A 44 -1.77 6.56 -21.15
C ARG A 44 -0.88 5.77 -22.10
N ILE A 45 -0.67 4.50 -21.78
CA ILE A 45 0.01 3.56 -22.66
C ILE A 45 -0.85 3.36 -23.91
N ARG A 46 -0.31 3.75 -25.08
CA ARG A 46 -1.01 3.61 -26.36
C ARG A 46 -0.67 2.31 -27.06
N ALA A 47 0.63 2.03 -27.17
CA ALA A 47 1.16 0.87 -27.87
C ALA A 47 2.56 0.54 -27.37
N PHE A 48 2.99 -0.68 -27.60
CA PHE A 48 4.37 -1.14 -27.39
C PHE A 48 4.66 -2.35 -28.28
N GLY A 49 5.91 -2.66 -28.52
CA GLY A 49 6.34 -3.80 -29.32
C GLY A 49 7.82 -4.07 -29.19
N SER A 50 8.30 -5.09 -29.94
CA SER A 50 9.72 -5.42 -30.10
C SER A 50 10.29 -4.77 -31.36
N ASP A 51 11.63 -4.74 -31.45
CA ASP A 51 12.39 -4.27 -32.61
C ASP A 51 12.24 -2.76 -32.87
N ASN A 52 12.66 -2.30 -34.06
CA ASN A 52 12.57 -0.89 -34.40
C ASN A 52 11.10 -0.45 -34.49
N CYS A 53 10.79 0.65 -33.80
CA CYS A 53 9.53 1.35 -33.98
C CYS A 53 9.31 1.61 -35.47
N SER A 54 8.17 1.26 -36.04
CA SER A 54 7.91 1.55 -37.45
C SER A 54 7.90 3.06 -37.70
N ASP A 55 8.31 3.51 -38.89
CA ASP A 55 8.36 4.94 -39.28
C ASP A 55 7.01 5.66 -39.05
N ASN A 56 5.89 4.93 -38.99
CA ASN A 56 4.56 5.46 -38.66
C ASN A 56 4.41 5.82 -37.17
N GLU A 57 5.21 5.24 -36.31
CA GLU A 57 5.21 5.55 -34.86
C GLU A 57 6.21 6.68 -34.53
N ASP A 58 7.24 6.92 -35.36
CA ASP A 58 8.19 8.04 -35.25
C ASP A 58 7.65 9.37 -35.84
N GLY A 59 6.56 9.33 -36.60
CA GLY A 59 6.12 10.40 -37.52
C GLY A 59 5.46 11.64 -36.91
N GLU A 60 5.16 11.67 -35.61
CA GLU A 60 4.55 12.85 -34.97
C GLU A 60 5.49 13.50 -33.94
N ARG A 61 5.46 14.84 -33.89
CA ARG A 61 6.24 15.69 -32.97
C ARG A 61 5.92 15.35 -31.51
N GLY A 62 6.70 14.47 -30.90
CA GLY A 62 6.59 14.07 -29.50
C GLY A 62 7.94 14.08 -28.78
N GLN A 63 7.91 13.92 -27.47
CA GLN A 63 9.11 13.72 -26.66
C GLN A 63 9.64 12.31 -26.88
N VAL A 64 10.94 12.15 -27.11
CA VAL A 64 11.61 10.85 -27.14
C VAL A 64 12.43 10.68 -25.86
N ILE A 65 12.28 9.54 -25.22
CA ILE A 65 13.07 9.11 -24.06
C ILE A 65 13.86 7.87 -24.48
N ASP A 66 15.19 7.93 -24.37
CA ASP A 66 16.06 6.78 -24.59
C ASP A 66 16.27 6.05 -23.25
N ALA A 67 15.82 4.80 -23.14
CA ALA A 67 16.01 3.98 -21.95
C ALA A 67 17.46 3.47 -21.79
N GLY A 68 18.31 3.57 -22.84
CA GLY A 68 19.72 3.19 -22.78
C GLY A 68 19.94 1.70 -22.46
N GLY A 69 19.08 0.82 -22.95
CA GLY A 69 19.09 -0.62 -22.66
C GLY A 69 18.54 -0.98 -21.27
N GLY A 70 18.05 0.01 -20.50
CA GLY A 70 17.42 -0.22 -19.22
C GLY A 70 16.06 -0.92 -19.33
N TRP A 71 15.54 -1.39 -18.21
CA TRP A 71 14.19 -1.97 -18.17
C TRP A 71 13.15 -0.87 -17.99
N VAL A 72 11.94 -1.13 -18.52
CA VAL A 72 10.76 -0.32 -18.26
C VAL A 72 9.71 -1.22 -17.64
N MET A 73 9.15 -0.79 -16.50
CA MET A 73 8.18 -1.56 -15.73
C MET A 73 7.14 -0.63 -15.08
N PRO A 74 5.97 -1.14 -14.64
CA PRO A 74 5.04 -0.36 -13.82
C PRO A 74 5.72 0.16 -12.55
N THR A 75 5.31 1.33 -12.07
CA THR A 75 5.67 1.77 -10.72
C THR A 75 5.13 0.80 -9.67
N PHE A 76 5.78 0.72 -8.52
CA PHE A 76 5.21 0.02 -7.37
C PHE A 76 3.95 0.73 -6.90
N CYS A 77 2.98 -0.05 -6.45
CA CYS A 77 1.83 0.39 -5.67
C CYS A 77 2.04 -0.04 -4.22
N ASP A 78 1.76 0.85 -3.28
CA ASP A 78 1.82 0.56 -1.85
C ASP A 78 0.43 0.71 -1.23
N PRO A 79 -0.32 -0.39 -1.05
CA PRO A 79 -1.72 -0.36 -0.69
C PRO A 79 -1.99 -0.22 0.82
N HIS A 80 -0.97 0.06 1.63
CA HIS A 80 -1.13 0.23 3.07
C HIS A 80 0.02 1.06 3.65
N THR A 81 -0.25 2.33 3.93
CA THR A 81 0.70 3.22 4.63
C THR A 81 0.00 4.14 5.62
N HIS A 82 0.76 4.57 6.63
CA HIS A 82 0.39 5.62 7.58
C HIS A 82 1.40 6.76 7.49
N ILE A 83 1.81 7.14 6.28
CA ILE A 83 2.90 8.09 6.01
C ILE A 83 2.63 9.50 6.54
N VAL A 84 1.36 9.82 6.83
CA VAL A 84 0.94 11.08 7.48
C VAL A 84 0.96 10.88 9.00
N TYR A 85 2.06 11.25 9.63
CA TYR A 85 2.25 11.25 11.08
C TYR A 85 3.23 12.35 11.52
N ALA A 86 3.12 12.79 12.76
CA ALA A 86 3.99 13.79 13.35
C ALA A 86 5.21 13.15 14.03
N GLY A 87 6.38 13.76 13.87
CA GLY A 87 7.61 13.37 14.55
C GLY A 87 8.17 12.01 14.19
N SER A 88 8.80 11.34 15.15
CA SER A 88 9.30 9.96 15.03
C SER A 88 9.14 9.21 16.36
N ARG A 89 9.28 7.89 16.34
CA ARG A 89 9.24 7.02 17.51
C ARG A 89 10.58 6.30 17.74
N ASP A 90 11.68 6.90 17.33
CA ASP A 90 13.03 6.36 17.50
C ASP A 90 13.44 6.18 18.97
N GLY A 91 12.86 6.97 19.90
CA GLY A 91 13.01 6.75 21.34
C GLY A 91 12.45 5.40 21.78
N GLU A 92 11.27 5.02 21.29
CA GLU A 92 10.65 3.72 21.58
C GLU A 92 11.44 2.54 20.97
N PHE A 93 12.12 2.78 19.85
CA PHE A 93 13.01 1.78 19.25
C PHE A 93 14.17 1.40 20.20
N ARG A 94 14.73 2.36 20.93
CA ARG A 94 15.73 2.09 21.99
C ARG A 94 15.18 1.25 23.13
N ASP A 95 13.98 1.60 23.60
CA ASP A 95 13.28 0.85 24.66
C ASP A 95 13.03 -0.58 24.25
N LYS A 96 12.59 -0.80 23.00
CA LYS A 96 12.38 -2.11 22.42
C LYS A 96 13.66 -2.94 22.36
N ILE A 97 14.77 -2.38 21.89
CA ILE A 97 16.08 -3.05 21.86
C ILE A 97 16.55 -3.41 23.28
N ALA A 98 16.23 -2.57 24.27
CA ALA A 98 16.49 -2.83 25.69
C ALA A 98 15.60 -3.96 26.27
N GLY A 99 14.65 -4.50 25.50
CA GLY A 99 13.82 -5.63 25.88
C GLY A 99 12.52 -5.28 26.60
N LEU A 100 12.09 -4.00 26.55
CA LEU A 100 10.80 -3.61 27.09
C LEU A 100 9.66 -4.17 26.27
N SER A 101 8.61 -4.62 26.95
CA SER A 101 7.38 -5.05 26.30
C SER A 101 6.60 -3.86 25.71
N TYR A 102 5.64 -4.17 24.85
CA TYR A 102 4.76 -3.14 24.29
C TYR A 102 3.99 -2.38 25.39
N GLU A 103 3.52 -3.10 26.43
CA GLU A 103 2.82 -2.54 27.58
C GLU A 103 3.73 -1.61 28.40
N GLU A 104 4.99 -1.99 28.60
CA GLU A 104 5.97 -1.16 29.32
C GLU A 104 6.31 0.12 28.54
N ILE A 105 6.42 0.04 27.20
CA ILE A 105 6.62 1.19 26.32
C ILE A 105 5.39 2.09 26.36
N ALA A 106 4.19 1.53 26.28
CA ALA A 106 2.94 2.29 26.37
C ALA A 106 2.77 2.96 27.75
N ALA A 107 3.14 2.30 28.84
CA ALA A 107 3.10 2.86 30.20
C ALA A 107 4.08 4.04 30.38
N ARG A 108 5.15 4.09 29.58
CA ARG A 108 6.10 5.23 29.53
C ARG A 108 5.62 6.39 28.65
N GLY A 109 4.42 6.30 28.11
CA GLY A 109 3.82 7.30 27.23
C GLY A 109 4.08 7.07 25.75
N GLY A 110 4.57 5.90 25.34
CA GLY A 110 4.76 5.51 23.95
C GLY A 110 3.48 4.97 23.27
N GLY A 111 3.65 4.43 22.07
CA GLY A 111 2.58 3.82 21.31
C GLY A 111 1.76 4.79 20.46
N ILE A 112 0.61 4.30 19.95
CA ILE A 112 -0.29 5.08 19.08
C ILE A 112 -0.79 6.34 19.77
N LEU A 113 -1.07 6.29 21.08
CA LEU A 113 -1.56 7.43 21.85
C LEU A 113 -0.53 8.57 21.94
N ASN A 114 0.77 8.25 22.04
CA ASN A 114 1.82 9.26 21.98
C ASN A 114 1.90 9.93 20.61
N SER A 115 1.77 9.15 19.53
CA SER A 115 1.70 9.71 18.18
C SER A 115 0.50 10.62 18.01
N ALA A 116 -0.65 10.28 18.64
CA ALA A 116 -1.86 11.10 18.59
C ALA A 116 -1.69 12.42 19.34
N ASP A 117 -1.08 12.40 20.53
CA ASP A 117 -0.80 13.62 21.28
C ASP A 117 0.14 14.57 20.51
N LEU A 118 1.21 14.04 19.93
CA LEU A 118 2.13 14.82 19.11
C LEU A 118 1.45 15.38 17.85
N LEU A 119 0.59 14.59 17.20
CA LEU A 119 -0.16 15.04 16.05
C LEU A 119 -1.16 16.13 16.42
N HIS A 120 -1.80 16.03 17.58
CA HIS A 120 -2.71 17.07 18.09
C HIS A 120 -2.02 18.44 18.17
N GLU A 121 -0.80 18.48 18.71
CA GLU A 121 0.01 19.70 18.85
C GLU A 121 0.63 20.20 17.53
N THR A 122 0.68 19.35 16.50
CA THR A 122 1.30 19.68 15.21
C THR A 122 0.30 20.38 14.28
N SER A 123 0.70 21.51 13.72
CA SER A 123 -0.14 22.23 12.73
C SER A 123 -0.32 21.42 11.45
N GLU A 124 -1.39 21.69 10.69
CA GLU A 124 -1.65 21.04 9.40
C GLU A 124 -0.50 21.27 8.41
N ASP A 125 0.06 22.49 8.36
CA ASP A 125 1.18 22.81 7.46
C ASP A 125 2.45 22.05 7.83
N GLU A 126 2.78 21.97 9.11
CA GLU A 126 3.95 21.21 9.56
C GLU A 126 3.78 19.71 9.32
N LEU A 127 2.59 19.17 9.56
CA LEU A 127 2.25 17.77 9.27
C LEU A 127 2.38 17.47 7.77
N PHE A 128 1.92 18.40 6.91
CA PHE A 128 2.10 18.29 5.47
C PHE A 128 3.58 18.28 5.08
N GLU A 129 4.39 19.20 5.57
CA GLU A 129 5.83 19.25 5.23
C GLU A 129 6.60 18.01 5.67
N GLN A 130 6.27 17.46 6.84
CA GLN A 130 6.86 16.20 7.30
C GLN A 130 6.45 15.03 6.39
N SER A 131 5.18 14.96 6.02
CA SER A 131 4.63 13.91 5.16
C SER A 131 5.13 14.01 3.72
N ALA A 132 5.24 15.22 3.18
CA ALA A 132 5.76 15.51 1.85
C ALA A 132 7.21 15.01 1.66
N ARG A 133 8.05 15.09 2.71
CA ARG A 133 9.41 14.52 2.68
C ARG A 133 9.38 13.00 2.50
N ARG A 134 8.50 12.30 3.23
CA ARG A 134 8.33 10.85 3.13
C ARG A 134 7.75 10.43 1.77
N VAL A 135 6.82 11.22 1.22
CA VAL A 135 6.30 10.99 -0.14
C VAL A 135 7.42 11.09 -1.18
N ARG A 136 8.26 12.12 -1.12
CA ARG A 136 9.42 12.25 -2.04
C ARG A 136 10.39 11.06 -1.89
N GLU A 137 10.60 10.58 -0.67
CA GLU A 137 11.45 9.41 -0.40
C GLU A 137 10.92 8.15 -1.09
N VAL A 138 9.64 7.82 -0.93
CA VAL A 138 9.07 6.61 -1.54
C VAL A 138 8.97 6.72 -3.06
N MET A 139 8.69 7.92 -3.59
CA MET A 139 8.73 8.17 -5.03
C MET A 139 10.14 7.92 -5.60
N ALA A 140 11.18 8.41 -4.94
CA ALA A 140 12.57 8.17 -5.38
C ALA A 140 12.94 6.67 -5.39
N LYS A 141 12.19 5.85 -4.65
CA LYS A 141 12.34 4.38 -4.60
C LYS A 141 11.41 3.63 -5.54
N GLY A 142 10.66 4.33 -6.41
CA GLY A 142 9.85 3.74 -7.47
C GLY A 142 8.36 3.56 -7.16
N THR A 143 7.88 4.05 -6.02
CA THR A 143 6.45 4.00 -5.70
C THR A 143 5.71 5.10 -6.46
N GLY A 144 4.72 4.74 -7.27
CA GLY A 144 3.88 5.63 -8.07
C GLY A 144 2.43 5.71 -7.59
N ALA A 145 2.03 4.84 -6.67
CA ALA A 145 0.71 4.89 -6.07
C ALA A 145 0.80 4.54 -4.57
N LEU A 146 0.10 5.31 -3.74
CA LEU A 146 0.03 5.15 -2.29
C LEU A 146 -1.42 5.07 -1.83
N GLU A 147 -1.73 4.15 -0.95
CA GLU A 147 -2.83 4.31 -0.02
C GLU A 147 -2.28 4.95 1.26
N ILE A 148 -2.91 6.01 1.71
CA ILE A 148 -2.54 6.72 2.93
C ILE A 148 -3.71 6.69 3.90
N LYS A 149 -3.48 6.13 5.08
CA LYS A 149 -4.47 6.03 6.15
C LYS A 149 -4.30 7.19 7.14
N SER A 150 -5.42 7.68 7.69
CA SER A 150 -5.42 8.45 8.95
C SER A 150 -5.17 7.52 10.15
N GLY A 151 -5.66 7.84 11.33
CA GLY A 151 -5.64 6.92 12.47
C GLY A 151 -4.67 7.29 13.59
N TYR A 152 -3.97 8.41 13.46
CA TYR A 152 -3.23 9.03 14.57
C TYR A 152 -3.91 10.29 15.11
N GLY A 153 -5.11 10.63 14.61
CA GLY A 153 -5.91 11.72 15.17
C GLY A 153 -6.62 11.32 16.45
N LEU A 154 -7.37 10.22 16.39
CA LEU A 154 -8.19 9.65 17.45
C LEU A 154 -9.23 10.63 18.04
N ARG A 155 -9.41 11.78 17.40
CA ARG A 155 -10.41 12.83 17.64
C ARG A 155 -10.91 13.30 16.28
N THR A 156 -12.16 13.78 16.20
CA THR A 156 -12.77 14.18 14.94
C THR A 156 -11.91 15.19 14.19
N GLU A 157 -11.51 16.29 14.81
CA GLU A 157 -10.74 17.35 14.15
C GLU A 157 -9.35 16.92 13.71
N ASP A 158 -8.68 16.07 14.49
CA ASP A 158 -7.34 15.59 14.16
C ASP A 158 -7.36 14.53 13.05
N GLU A 159 -8.38 13.66 12.99
CA GLU A 159 -8.60 12.76 11.86
C GLU A 159 -8.89 13.56 10.57
N LEU A 160 -9.74 14.59 10.63
CA LEU A 160 -10.00 15.48 9.50
C LEU A 160 -8.71 16.21 9.07
N LYS A 161 -7.90 16.71 10.01
CA LYS A 161 -6.60 17.33 9.75
C LYS A 161 -5.69 16.38 8.95
N MET A 162 -5.57 15.13 9.37
CA MET A 162 -4.79 14.12 8.64
C MET A 162 -5.31 13.91 7.22
N LEU A 163 -6.61 13.75 7.06
CA LEU A 163 -7.23 13.52 5.75
C LEU A 163 -7.13 14.74 4.83
N ARG A 164 -7.17 15.97 5.37
CA ARG A 164 -6.91 17.21 4.60
C ARG A 164 -5.45 17.25 4.13
N VAL A 165 -4.49 16.83 4.96
CA VAL A 165 -3.08 16.67 4.55
C VAL A 165 -2.94 15.63 3.44
N ILE A 166 -3.64 14.50 3.52
CA ILE A 166 -3.66 13.48 2.44
C ILE A 166 -4.21 14.07 1.14
N ARG A 167 -5.27 14.89 1.20
CA ARG A 167 -5.81 15.59 0.03
C ARG A 167 -4.78 16.55 -0.58
N ARG A 168 -4.05 17.33 0.21
CA ARG A 168 -2.97 18.19 -0.28
C ARG A 168 -1.86 17.38 -0.96
N ILE A 169 -1.45 16.24 -0.40
CA ILE A 169 -0.48 15.34 -1.04
C ILE A 169 -0.98 14.88 -2.41
N LYS A 170 -2.26 14.51 -2.52
CA LYS A 170 -2.88 14.09 -3.79
C LYS A 170 -2.89 15.20 -4.84
N GLU A 171 -2.99 16.45 -4.43
CA GLU A 171 -3.00 17.64 -5.30
C GLU A 171 -1.59 18.08 -5.71
N ASP A 172 -0.62 18.00 -4.80
CA ASP A 172 0.72 18.59 -4.97
C ASP A 172 1.75 17.63 -5.59
N PHE A 173 1.48 16.32 -5.59
CA PHE A 173 2.44 15.32 -6.07
C PHE A 173 1.93 14.57 -7.31
N PRO A 174 2.81 14.26 -8.28
CA PRO A 174 2.44 13.49 -9.47
C PRO A 174 2.29 11.97 -9.17
N ILE A 175 1.83 11.62 -7.99
CA ILE A 175 1.60 10.25 -7.52
C ILE A 175 0.10 9.99 -7.40
N THR A 176 -0.33 8.76 -7.58
CA THR A 176 -1.73 8.41 -7.29
C THR A 176 -1.91 8.15 -5.81
N VAL A 177 -2.86 8.85 -5.17
CA VAL A 177 -3.17 8.68 -3.75
C VAL A 177 -4.60 8.20 -3.56
N LYS A 178 -4.78 7.19 -2.72
CA LYS A 178 -6.04 6.77 -2.13
C LYS A 178 -6.04 7.11 -0.64
N ALA A 179 -7.07 7.79 -0.18
CA ALA A 179 -7.23 8.18 1.22
C ALA A 179 -8.12 7.18 1.96
N THR A 180 -7.66 6.73 3.12
CA THR A 180 -8.42 5.81 3.98
C THR A 180 -8.63 6.42 5.35
N PHE A 181 -9.88 6.53 5.76
CA PHE A 181 -10.21 6.93 7.12
C PHE A 181 -10.04 5.73 8.08
N LEU A 182 -9.19 5.90 9.09
CA LEU A 182 -8.90 4.87 10.11
C LEU A 182 -9.15 5.42 11.53
N GLY A 183 -10.30 6.03 11.80
CA GLY A 183 -10.63 6.51 13.14
C GLY A 183 -10.65 5.40 14.20
N ALA A 184 -10.90 4.15 13.80
CA ALA A 184 -10.84 2.97 14.64
C ALA A 184 -9.46 2.27 14.58
N HIS A 185 -8.37 3.03 14.76
CA HIS A 185 -7.00 2.50 14.90
C HIS A 185 -6.69 2.14 16.36
N ALA A 186 -7.07 3.00 17.29
CA ALA A 186 -7.02 2.77 18.73
C ALA A 186 -8.14 3.58 19.42
N VAL A 187 -8.41 3.27 20.67
CA VAL A 187 -9.36 4.07 21.48
C VAL A 187 -8.65 5.35 21.94
N GLY A 188 -9.20 6.51 21.59
CA GLY A 188 -8.65 7.80 21.98
C GLY A 188 -8.60 8.00 23.50
N ARG A 189 -7.65 8.82 24.00
CA ARG A 189 -7.42 9.03 25.46
C ARG A 189 -8.68 9.38 26.22
N ASP A 190 -9.54 10.23 25.66
CA ASP A 190 -10.78 10.68 26.31
C ASP A 190 -11.83 9.57 26.48
N TYR A 191 -11.60 8.43 25.80
CA TYR A 191 -12.50 7.28 25.79
C TYR A 191 -11.89 6.00 26.38
N LEU A 192 -10.72 6.06 27.01
CA LEU A 192 -10.11 4.88 27.64
C LEU A 192 -11.09 4.20 28.59
N GLY A 193 -11.23 2.87 28.45
CA GLY A 193 -12.22 2.07 29.18
C GLY A 193 -13.67 2.21 28.71
N ARG A 194 -13.95 3.02 27.67
CA ARG A 194 -15.29 3.27 27.11
C ARG A 194 -15.33 3.01 25.60
N ARG A 195 -14.80 1.84 25.16
CA ARG A 195 -14.66 1.49 23.72
C ARG A 195 -15.99 1.65 22.95
N GLY A 196 -17.12 1.23 23.50
CA GLY A 196 -18.42 1.38 22.85
C GLY A 196 -18.78 2.85 22.56
N ALA A 197 -18.49 3.76 23.50
CA ALA A 197 -18.71 5.20 23.29
C ALA A 197 -17.73 5.78 22.23
N TYR A 198 -16.53 5.22 22.12
CA TYR A 198 -15.60 5.60 21.05
C TYR A 198 -16.08 5.11 19.67
N VAL A 199 -16.62 3.90 19.58
CA VAL A 199 -17.27 3.38 18.37
C VAL A 199 -18.47 4.26 17.99
N ASP A 200 -19.24 4.74 18.96
CA ASP A 200 -20.33 5.71 18.72
C ASP A 200 -19.81 7.02 18.14
N LEU A 201 -18.67 7.54 18.64
CA LEU A 201 -18.00 8.73 18.08
C LEU A 201 -17.58 8.51 16.62
N VAL A 202 -16.93 7.38 16.34
CA VAL A 202 -16.50 7.02 14.97
C VAL A 202 -17.70 6.96 14.03
N CYS A 203 -18.78 6.27 14.42
CA CYS A 203 -19.96 6.04 13.58
C CYS A 203 -20.83 7.29 13.39
N ASN A 204 -21.01 8.08 14.44
CA ASN A 204 -22.05 9.13 14.47
C ASN A 204 -21.49 10.54 14.29
N GLU A 205 -20.18 10.73 14.43
CA GLU A 205 -19.53 12.04 14.27
C GLU A 205 -18.42 12.01 13.22
N MET A 206 -17.38 11.15 13.39
CA MET A 206 -16.23 11.14 12.49
C MET A 206 -16.61 10.75 11.06
N LEU A 207 -17.26 9.60 10.85
CA LEU A 207 -17.68 9.15 9.51
C LEU A 207 -18.58 10.16 8.77
N PRO A 208 -19.62 10.71 9.40
CA PRO A 208 -20.40 11.78 8.76
C PRO A 208 -19.57 13.02 8.38
N ALA A 209 -18.63 13.44 9.24
CA ALA A 209 -17.78 14.61 8.96
C ALA A 209 -16.82 14.34 7.80
N VAL A 210 -16.18 13.17 7.77
CA VAL A 210 -15.29 12.72 6.68
C VAL A 210 -16.06 12.64 5.36
N ALA A 211 -17.28 12.10 5.38
CA ALA A 211 -18.13 11.99 4.20
C ALA A 211 -18.60 13.35 3.70
N ALA A 212 -18.96 14.28 4.60
CA ALA A 212 -19.40 15.62 4.26
C ALA A 212 -18.32 16.43 3.51
N GLU A 213 -17.05 16.24 3.84
CA GLU A 213 -15.92 16.87 3.15
C GLU A 213 -15.37 16.04 1.96
N GLY A 214 -15.88 14.82 1.74
CA GLY A 214 -15.40 13.93 0.67
C GLY A 214 -13.90 13.57 0.80
N LEU A 215 -13.40 13.35 2.01
CA LEU A 215 -11.98 13.23 2.30
C LEU A 215 -11.41 11.83 2.13
N ALA A 216 -12.24 10.79 2.14
CA ALA A 216 -11.78 9.40 2.09
C ALA A 216 -12.36 8.63 0.90
N ASP A 217 -11.56 7.74 0.33
CA ASP A 217 -11.96 6.73 -0.64
C ASP A 217 -12.44 5.45 0.07
N TYR A 218 -11.87 5.14 1.24
CA TYR A 218 -12.09 3.90 2.01
C TYR A 218 -12.20 4.19 3.50
N VAL A 219 -12.71 3.19 4.24
CA VAL A 219 -12.64 3.11 5.71
C VAL A 219 -11.81 1.91 6.10
N ASP A 220 -11.05 2.00 7.18
CA ASP A 220 -10.32 0.88 7.77
C ASP A 220 -10.61 0.76 9.26
N VAL A 221 -10.46 -0.44 9.80
CA VAL A 221 -10.66 -0.74 11.22
C VAL A 221 -9.59 -1.72 11.71
N PHE A 222 -9.09 -1.56 12.93
CA PHE A 222 -8.13 -2.48 13.52
C PHE A 222 -8.85 -3.57 14.32
N CYS A 223 -9.13 -4.68 13.64
CA CYS A 223 -9.82 -5.84 14.21
C CYS A 223 -8.79 -6.80 14.81
N ASP A 224 -8.38 -6.57 16.05
CA ASP A 224 -7.42 -7.47 16.71
C ASP A 224 -7.58 -7.48 18.23
N GLN A 225 -6.90 -8.42 18.90
CA GLN A 225 -6.89 -8.54 20.34
C GLN A 225 -6.35 -7.27 21.00
N GLY A 226 -7.14 -6.69 21.91
CA GLY A 226 -6.79 -5.44 22.61
C GLY A 226 -7.24 -4.16 21.89
N PHE A 227 -7.74 -4.27 20.65
CA PHE A 227 -8.26 -3.15 19.85
C PHE A 227 -9.79 -3.26 19.68
N PHE A 228 -10.30 -3.40 18.47
CA PHE A 228 -11.73 -3.47 18.19
C PHE A 228 -12.18 -4.92 17.97
N SER A 229 -13.35 -5.27 18.49
CA SER A 229 -13.97 -6.59 18.30
C SER A 229 -14.56 -6.71 16.88
N CYS A 230 -14.88 -7.95 16.48
CA CYS A 230 -15.60 -8.21 15.24
C CYS A 230 -16.91 -7.42 15.14
N ASP A 231 -17.68 -7.33 16.25
CA ASP A 231 -18.95 -6.60 16.28
C ASP A 231 -18.73 -5.07 16.14
N ASP A 232 -17.69 -4.52 16.80
CA ASP A 232 -17.33 -3.11 16.63
C ASP A 232 -16.96 -2.82 15.16
N CYS A 233 -16.15 -3.69 14.57
CA CYS A 233 -15.70 -3.55 13.18
C CYS A 233 -16.86 -3.68 12.19
N ALA A 234 -17.73 -4.67 12.35
CA ALA A 234 -18.92 -4.85 11.53
C ALA A 234 -19.80 -3.59 11.55
N ARG A 235 -20.07 -3.05 12.74
CA ARG A 235 -20.87 -1.84 12.93
C ARG A 235 -20.26 -0.61 12.22
N ILE A 236 -18.94 -0.43 12.29
CA ILE A 236 -18.25 0.67 11.61
C ILE A 236 -18.32 0.50 10.11
N LEU A 237 -18.09 -0.72 9.59
CA LEU A 237 -18.15 -1.02 8.16
C LEU A 237 -19.55 -0.85 7.58
N GLU A 238 -20.59 -1.29 8.30
CA GLU A 238 -22.00 -1.07 7.93
C GLU A 238 -22.32 0.42 7.85
N ARG A 239 -21.88 1.19 8.84
CA ARG A 239 -22.08 2.64 8.84
C ARG A 239 -21.33 3.34 7.71
N ALA A 240 -20.09 2.92 7.41
CA ALA A 240 -19.29 3.46 6.32
C ALA A 240 -19.92 3.17 4.93
N ALA A 241 -20.56 2.01 4.78
CA ALA A 241 -21.26 1.65 3.54
C ALA A 241 -22.42 2.61 3.21
N GLU A 242 -23.07 3.20 4.22
CA GLU A 242 -24.11 4.24 3.99
C GLU A 242 -23.55 5.50 3.30
N PHE A 243 -22.24 5.75 3.44
CA PHE A 243 -21.50 6.82 2.79
C PHE A 243 -20.74 6.38 1.53
N ASN A 244 -20.99 5.16 1.03
CA ASN A 244 -20.27 4.53 -0.10
C ASN A 244 -18.76 4.36 0.14
N LEU A 245 -18.31 4.29 1.39
CA LEU A 245 -16.93 3.97 1.74
C LEU A 245 -16.78 2.46 1.87
N ARG A 246 -15.98 1.86 0.99
CA ARG A 246 -15.67 0.42 1.06
C ARG A 246 -14.67 0.16 2.17
N GLY A 247 -14.85 -0.97 2.88
CA GLY A 247 -13.98 -1.37 3.99
C GLY A 247 -12.63 -1.93 3.57
N LYS A 248 -11.65 -1.73 4.44
CA LYS A 248 -10.38 -2.46 4.57
C LYS A 248 -10.25 -2.85 6.04
N ILE A 249 -9.40 -3.81 6.37
CA ILE A 249 -9.26 -4.25 7.78
C ILE A 249 -7.79 -4.60 8.06
N HIS A 250 -7.24 -4.02 9.16
CA HIS A 250 -6.09 -4.61 9.84
C HIS A 250 -6.59 -5.86 10.55
N ALA A 251 -6.10 -7.02 10.17
CA ALA A 251 -6.61 -8.30 10.61
C ALA A 251 -5.49 -9.29 10.95
N ASN A 252 -5.62 -9.97 12.08
CA ASN A 252 -4.76 -11.08 12.47
C ASN A 252 -3.25 -10.70 12.52
N GLU A 253 -2.93 -9.50 12.98
CA GLU A 253 -1.56 -9.06 13.23
C GLU A 253 -1.02 -9.69 14.52
N LEU A 254 -1.75 -9.53 15.64
CA LEU A 254 -1.33 -9.95 16.98
C LEU A 254 -1.90 -11.31 17.35
N ALA A 255 -3.15 -11.59 16.97
CA ALA A 255 -3.88 -12.82 17.26
C ALA A 255 -4.82 -13.22 16.13
N VAL A 256 -5.33 -14.45 16.16
CA VAL A 256 -6.46 -14.86 15.31
C VAL A 256 -7.72 -14.21 15.88
N SER A 257 -8.15 -13.10 15.29
CA SER A 257 -9.18 -12.21 15.86
C SER A 257 -10.53 -12.27 15.15
N GLY A 258 -10.64 -13.01 14.03
CA GLY A 258 -11.86 -13.04 13.21
C GLY A 258 -11.97 -11.88 12.20
N GLY A 259 -10.97 -11.00 12.14
CA GLY A 259 -10.94 -9.85 11.24
C GLY A 259 -11.02 -10.23 9.75
N VAL A 260 -10.42 -11.37 9.36
CA VAL A 260 -10.52 -11.91 8.00
C VAL A 260 -11.96 -12.25 7.64
N GLN A 261 -12.67 -12.93 8.53
CA GLN A 261 -14.07 -13.33 8.33
C GLN A 261 -14.98 -12.10 8.24
N VAL A 262 -14.77 -11.10 9.11
CA VAL A 262 -15.48 -9.80 9.03
C VAL A 262 -15.22 -9.13 7.70
N GLY A 263 -13.96 -9.08 7.25
CA GLY A 263 -13.60 -8.48 5.96
C GLY A 263 -14.29 -9.12 4.77
N VAL A 264 -14.28 -10.45 4.72
CA VAL A 264 -14.94 -11.20 3.64
C VAL A 264 -16.47 -11.00 3.67
N SER A 265 -17.10 -11.07 4.86
CA SER A 265 -18.56 -10.92 4.99
C SER A 265 -19.07 -9.52 4.63
N HIS A 266 -18.24 -8.47 4.79
CA HIS A 266 -18.57 -7.10 4.43
C HIS A 266 -17.96 -6.68 3.07
N ASN A 267 -17.48 -7.64 2.25
CA ASN A 267 -16.88 -7.36 0.94
C ASN A 267 -15.77 -6.30 1.00
N ALA A 268 -14.94 -6.35 2.04
CA ALA A 268 -13.81 -5.46 2.18
C ALA A 268 -12.89 -5.54 0.95
N LEU A 269 -12.23 -4.44 0.59
CA LEU A 269 -11.30 -4.40 -0.54
C LEU A 269 -10.07 -5.25 -0.25
N SER A 270 -9.55 -5.15 0.98
CA SER A 270 -8.46 -5.98 1.46
C SER A 270 -8.59 -6.31 2.95
N VAL A 271 -7.88 -7.34 3.36
CA VAL A 271 -7.54 -7.66 4.75
C VAL A 271 -6.02 -7.67 4.84
N ASP A 272 -5.50 -6.86 5.73
CA ASP A 272 -4.10 -6.47 5.76
C ASP A 272 -3.42 -7.04 7.02
N HIS A 273 -2.10 -7.20 7.04
CA HIS A 273 -1.24 -7.86 8.03
C HIS A 273 -1.17 -9.38 7.88
N LEU A 274 -2.05 -10.13 8.50
CA LEU A 274 -2.18 -11.60 8.34
C LEU A 274 -1.01 -12.42 8.93
N GLU A 275 -0.26 -11.88 9.91
CA GLU A 275 0.83 -12.58 10.58
C GLU A 275 0.36 -13.86 11.29
N ARG A 276 -0.87 -13.82 11.85
CA ARG A 276 -1.49 -14.89 12.63
C ARG A 276 -2.58 -15.64 11.88
N THR A 277 -2.37 -15.90 10.59
CA THR A 277 -3.38 -16.53 9.74
C THR A 277 -3.18 -18.03 9.63
N GLY A 278 -4.26 -18.80 9.86
CA GLY A 278 -4.33 -20.24 9.70
C GLY A 278 -4.98 -20.71 8.40
N ASP A 279 -5.31 -22.00 8.34
CA ASP A 279 -5.95 -22.59 7.17
C ASP A 279 -7.43 -22.21 7.05
N GLU A 280 -8.09 -21.86 8.17
CA GLU A 280 -9.47 -21.38 8.19
C GLU A 280 -9.63 -20.04 7.48
N GLU A 281 -8.73 -19.10 7.73
CA GLU A 281 -8.72 -17.78 7.07
C GLU A 281 -8.38 -17.92 5.57
N ILE A 282 -7.43 -18.79 5.23
CA ILE A 282 -7.13 -19.11 3.83
C ILE A 282 -8.37 -19.67 3.14
N ALA A 283 -9.09 -20.59 3.79
CA ALA A 283 -10.33 -21.14 3.25
C ALA A 283 -11.44 -20.09 3.12
N CYS A 284 -11.57 -19.18 4.08
CA CYS A 284 -12.53 -18.08 4.08
C CYS A 284 -12.30 -17.12 2.89
N LEU A 285 -11.05 -16.84 2.55
CA LEU A 285 -10.70 -15.94 1.44
C LEU A 285 -10.91 -16.55 0.05
N LYS A 286 -11.01 -17.88 -0.06
CA LYS A 286 -11.22 -18.54 -1.35
C LYS A 286 -12.54 -18.10 -2.00
N GLY A 287 -12.44 -17.66 -3.26
CA GLY A 287 -13.60 -17.20 -4.03
C GLY A 287 -14.13 -15.81 -3.64
N SER A 288 -13.50 -15.14 -2.66
CA SER A 288 -13.84 -13.77 -2.30
C SER A 288 -13.18 -12.76 -3.27
N ASN A 289 -13.67 -11.52 -3.23
CA ASN A 289 -13.05 -10.38 -3.90
C ASN A 289 -12.14 -9.56 -2.96
N THR A 290 -11.93 -10.03 -1.74
CA THR A 290 -11.08 -9.38 -0.75
C THR A 290 -9.62 -9.77 -0.98
N MET A 291 -8.75 -8.79 -1.14
CA MET A 291 -7.33 -9.00 -1.38
C MET A 291 -6.60 -9.24 -0.04
N PRO A 292 -5.98 -10.41 0.19
CA PRO A 292 -5.04 -10.57 1.29
C PRO A 292 -3.78 -9.75 1.02
N THR A 293 -3.40 -8.89 1.97
CA THR A 293 -2.24 -8.00 1.85
C THR A 293 -1.30 -8.22 3.02
N MET A 294 -0.05 -8.59 2.75
CA MET A 294 0.94 -8.84 3.80
C MET A 294 1.95 -7.70 3.91
N LEU A 295 2.37 -7.44 5.16
CA LEU A 295 3.22 -6.32 5.54
C LEU A 295 4.52 -6.81 6.20
N PRO A 296 5.43 -7.47 5.44
CA PRO A 296 6.60 -8.12 6.03
C PRO A 296 7.58 -7.14 6.68
N GLY A 297 7.47 -5.82 6.39
CA GLY A 297 8.22 -4.76 7.07
C GLY A 297 7.86 -4.65 8.54
N ALA A 298 6.57 -4.74 8.88
CA ALA A 298 6.08 -4.73 10.24
C ALA A 298 6.59 -5.96 11.03
N SER A 299 6.42 -7.16 10.47
CA SER A 299 6.96 -8.39 11.07
C SER A 299 8.46 -8.30 11.33
N PHE A 300 9.23 -7.73 10.37
CA PHE A 300 10.67 -7.53 10.51
C PHE A 300 11.01 -6.59 11.68
N PHE A 301 10.44 -5.40 11.67
CA PHE A 301 10.78 -4.36 12.64
C PHE A 301 10.31 -4.71 14.06
N LEU A 302 9.15 -5.37 14.17
CA LEU A 302 8.60 -5.82 15.43
C LEU A 302 9.22 -7.12 15.96
N GLY A 303 10.00 -7.84 15.12
CA GLY A 303 10.55 -9.15 15.49
C GLY A 303 9.48 -10.23 15.63
N MET A 304 8.38 -10.08 14.89
CA MET A 304 7.23 -11.01 14.91
C MET A 304 7.41 -12.14 13.89
N PRO A 305 6.63 -13.24 14.03
CA PRO A 305 6.50 -14.22 12.97
C PRO A 305 5.95 -13.59 11.70
N TYR A 306 6.41 -14.10 10.54
CA TYR A 306 5.93 -13.65 9.24
C TYR A 306 4.65 -14.38 8.83
N GLY A 307 3.73 -13.68 8.17
CA GLY A 307 2.56 -14.27 7.55
C GLY A 307 2.89 -15.37 6.54
N ARG A 308 2.01 -16.34 6.36
CA ARG A 308 2.19 -17.58 5.57
C ARG A 308 1.96 -17.36 4.07
N ALA A 309 2.62 -16.36 3.45
CA ALA A 309 2.39 -15.97 2.05
C ALA A 309 2.43 -17.15 1.06
N ARG A 310 3.41 -18.06 1.22
CA ARG A 310 3.51 -19.27 0.38
C ARG A 310 2.23 -20.11 0.41
N ALA A 311 1.63 -20.29 1.59
CA ALA A 311 0.41 -21.08 1.73
C ALA A 311 -0.80 -20.43 1.03
N PHE A 312 -0.87 -19.10 0.98
CA PHE A 312 -1.92 -18.39 0.23
C PHE A 312 -1.81 -18.66 -1.27
N ILE A 313 -0.61 -18.50 -1.84
CA ILE A 313 -0.38 -18.73 -3.27
C ILE A 313 -0.59 -20.21 -3.62
N ASP A 314 -0.10 -21.15 -2.82
CA ASP A 314 -0.29 -22.60 -3.03
C ASP A 314 -1.77 -23.00 -2.92
N ALA A 315 -2.55 -22.27 -2.15
CA ALA A 315 -4.00 -22.45 -2.06
C ALA A 315 -4.78 -21.85 -3.25
N GLY A 316 -4.08 -21.19 -4.19
CA GLY A 316 -4.67 -20.56 -5.38
C GLY A 316 -5.16 -19.14 -5.16
N LEU A 317 -4.80 -18.49 -4.05
CA LEU A 317 -5.22 -17.12 -3.72
C LEU A 317 -4.33 -16.07 -4.40
N PRO A 318 -4.86 -14.86 -4.66
CA PRO A 318 -4.04 -13.68 -4.91
C PRO A 318 -3.33 -13.25 -3.62
N LEU A 319 -2.29 -12.44 -3.75
CA LEU A 319 -1.61 -11.80 -2.62
C LEU A 319 -1.09 -10.43 -3.05
N ALA A 320 -1.27 -9.41 -2.21
CA ALA A 320 -0.61 -8.12 -2.32
C ALA A 320 0.44 -7.96 -1.21
N LEU A 321 1.40 -7.07 -1.44
CA LEU A 321 2.40 -6.65 -0.47
C LEU A 321 2.30 -5.15 -0.24
N ALA A 322 2.55 -4.71 1.00
CA ALA A 322 2.59 -3.31 1.38
C ALA A 322 3.72 -3.03 2.37
N SER A 323 4.08 -1.75 2.50
CA SER A 323 5.18 -1.35 3.37
C SER A 323 4.78 -1.19 4.83
N ASP A 324 3.54 -0.84 5.08
CA ASP A 324 3.08 -0.36 6.39
C ASP A 324 3.90 0.85 6.89
N TYR A 325 4.29 1.75 5.99
CA TYR A 325 5.16 2.86 6.37
C TYR A 325 4.53 3.71 7.47
N ASN A 326 5.01 3.54 8.70
CA ASN A 326 4.52 4.20 9.90
C ASN A 326 5.66 4.38 10.91
N PRO A 327 5.50 5.24 11.95
CA PRO A 327 6.60 5.52 12.88
C PRO A 327 6.88 4.41 13.88
N GLY A 328 5.96 3.47 14.08
CA GLY A 328 6.01 2.51 15.21
C GLY A 328 6.45 1.10 14.84
N SER A 329 5.98 0.59 13.71
CA SER A 329 6.17 -0.82 13.31
C SER A 329 6.92 -0.98 11.99
N SER A 330 7.01 0.06 11.14
CA SER A 330 7.70 -0.05 9.85
C SER A 330 8.13 1.33 9.33
N PRO A 331 9.22 1.93 9.84
CA PRO A 331 9.62 3.29 9.46
C PRO A 331 10.33 3.36 8.09
N SER A 332 9.87 2.60 7.10
CA SER A 332 10.41 2.55 5.73
C SER A 332 9.34 2.17 4.72
N GLY A 333 9.19 3.00 3.67
CA GLY A 333 8.32 2.74 2.51
C GLY A 333 9.06 2.18 1.29
N ASP A 334 10.18 1.47 1.45
CA ASP A 334 10.93 0.89 0.33
C ASP A 334 10.32 -0.44 -0.11
N MET A 335 9.49 -0.42 -1.17
CA MET A 335 8.84 -1.62 -1.72
C MET A 335 9.83 -2.67 -2.22
N ARG A 336 11.07 -2.29 -2.57
CA ARG A 336 12.12 -3.25 -2.96
C ARG A 336 12.60 -4.05 -1.75
N PHE A 337 12.68 -3.41 -0.58
CA PHE A 337 12.96 -4.08 0.69
C PHE A 337 11.80 -4.98 1.12
N VAL A 338 10.55 -4.53 0.94
CA VAL A 338 9.36 -5.36 1.16
C VAL A 338 9.40 -6.63 0.30
N MET A 339 9.73 -6.50 -1.00
CA MET A 339 9.95 -7.65 -1.89
C MET A 339 11.05 -8.58 -1.38
N ALA A 340 12.19 -8.03 -0.92
CA ALA A 340 13.30 -8.83 -0.39
C ALA A 340 12.87 -9.65 0.84
N LEU A 341 12.13 -9.03 1.77
CA LEU A 341 11.58 -9.73 2.94
C LEU A 341 10.59 -10.82 2.54
N ALA A 342 9.67 -10.52 1.60
CA ALA A 342 8.71 -11.50 1.10
C ALA A 342 9.41 -12.71 0.45
N CYS A 343 10.45 -12.49 -0.35
CA CYS A 343 11.24 -13.58 -0.94
C CYS A 343 11.97 -14.42 0.13
N ILE A 344 12.68 -13.77 1.05
CA ILE A 344 13.56 -14.46 2.00
C ILE A 344 12.76 -15.11 3.14
N LYS A 345 11.78 -14.40 3.68
CA LYS A 345 11.05 -14.79 4.90
C LYS A 345 9.73 -15.49 4.61
N GLN A 346 9.03 -15.09 3.56
CA GLN A 346 7.71 -15.62 3.21
C GLN A 346 7.74 -16.57 2.01
N ARG A 347 8.93 -16.82 1.42
CA ARG A 347 9.18 -17.80 0.35
C ARG A 347 8.45 -17.50 -0.97
N LEU A 348 8.26 -16.23 -1.29
CA LEU A 348 7.81 -15.82 -2.61
C LEU A 348 8.96 -15.87 -3.61
N THR A 349 8.65 -16.19 -4.88
CA THR A 349 9.60 -15.94 -5.96
C THR A 349 9.69 -14.45 -6.26
N PRO A 350 10.77 -13.96 -6.91
CA PRO A 350 10.85 -12.56 -7.33
C PRO A 350 9.67 -12.11 -8.21
N GLU A 351 9.15 -13.02 -9.06
CA GLU A 351 8.00 -12.79 -9.94
C GLU A 351 6.72 -12.61 -9.11
N GLU A 352 6.48 -13.48 -8.14
CA GLU A 352 5.34 -13.38 -7.24
C GLU A 352 5.39 -12.09 -6.42
N ALA A 353 6.56 -11.73 -5.89
CA ALA A 353 6.74 -10.49 -5.13
C ALA A 353 6.57 -9.24 -6.01
N PHE A 354 7.02 -9.28 -7.27
CA PHE A 354 6.81 -8.19 -8.24
C PHE A 354 5.32 -7.98 -8.52
N ASN A 355 4.59 -9.05 -8.86
CA ASN A 355 3.16 -8.99 -9.12
C ASN A 355 2.37 -8.56 -7.87
N ALA A 356 2.81 -8.97 -6.69
CA ALA A 356 2.22 -8.56 -5.41
C ALA A 356 2.42 -7.06 -5.11
N CYS A 357 3.51 -6.44 -5.60
CA CYS A 357 3.80 -5.00 -5.45
C CYS A 357 3.32 -4.13 -6.62
N THR A 358 2.75 -4.73 -7.66
CA THR A 358 2.28 -4.02 -8.86
C THR A 358 0.79 -4.25 -9.09
N ILE A 359 0.40 -5.23 -9.90
CA ILE A 359 -1.00 -5.44 -10.29
C ILE A 359 -1.90 -5.80 -9.10
N ASN A 360 -1.45 -6.67 -8.18
CA ASN A 360 -2.24 -7.06 -7.03
C ASN A 360 -2.33 -5.94 -5.98
N ALA A 361 -1.24 -5.18 -5.78
CA ALA A 361 -1.28 -3.97 -4.96
C ALA A 361 -2.20 -2.90 -5.56
N ALA A 362 -2.20 -2.72 -6.89
CA ALA A 362 -3.16 -1.84 -7.56
C ALA A 362 -4.61 -2.30 -7.33
N TYR A 363 -4.88 -3.62 -7.35
CA TYR A 363 -6.20 -4.16 -6.99
C TYR A 363 -6.58 -3.85 -5.54
N ALA A 364 -5.66 -4.02 -4.59
CA ALA A 364 -5.88 -3.70 -3.18
C ALA A 364 -6.14 -2.20 -2.92
N MET A 365 -5.90 -1.36 -3.93
CA MET A 365 -6.23 0.08 -3.95
C MET A 365 -7.45 0.41 -4.83
N GLY A 366 -8.11 -0.57 -5.48
CA GLY A 366 -9.17 -0.35 -6.46
C GLY A 366 -8.69 0.42 -7.70
N MET A 367 -7.43 0.23 -8.09
CA MET A 367 -6.77 0.96 -9.20
C MET A 367 -6.32 0.03 -10.32
N GLU A 368 -6.66 -1.23 -10.28
CA GLU A 368 -6.22 -2.28 -11.21
C GLU A 368 -6.61 -2.04 -12.67
N ASP A 369 -7.69 -1.31 -12.91
CA ASP A 369 -8.12 -0.94 -14.27
C ASP A 369 -7.27 0.20 -14.86
N THR A 370 -6.49 0.91 -14.02
CA THR A 370 -5.74 2.09 -14.41
C THR A 370 -4.23 2.01 -14.17
N LEU A 371 -3.76 1.17 -13.27
CA LEU A 371 -2.36 1.04 -12.84
C LEU A 371 -1.91 -0.43 -12.74
N GLY A 372 -0.66 -0.64 -12.37
CA GLY A 372 -0.10 -1.91 -11.92
C GLY A 372 0.36 -2.85 -13.04
N SER A 373 0.17 -2.53 -14.32
CA SER A 373 0.68 -3.34 -15.44
C SER A 373 0.93 -2.51 -16.68
N ILE A 374 1.76 -3.03 -17.59
CA ILE A 374 1.93 -2.50 -18.94
C ILE A 374 0.79 -3.06 -19.80
N THR A 375 -0.26 -2.27 -19.96
CA THR A 375 -1.47 -2.64 -20.70
C THR A 375 -1.98 -1.42 -21.46
N PRO A 376 -2.30 -1.49 -22.77
CA PRO A 376 -2.85 -0.37 -23.50
C PRO A 376 -4.10 0.21 -22.82
N GLY A 377 -4.17 1.54 -22.74
CA GLY A 377 -5.23 2.29 -22.07
C GLY A 377 -4.99 2.59 -20.58
N LYS A 378 -4.13 1.87 -19.89
CA LYS A 378 -3.72 2.21 -18.52
C LYS A 378 -2.84 3.46 -18.48
N ARG A 379 -2.81 4.14 -17.34
CA ARG A 379 -1.93 5.30 -17.11
C ARG A 379 -0.46 4.86 -17.18
N ALA A 380 0.36 5.69 -17.79
CA ALA A 380 1.79 5.41 -17.97
C ALA A 380 2.61 5.76 -16.72
N PHE A 381 2.31 5.12 -15.61
CA PHE A 381 3.08 5.20 -14.37
C PHE A 381 4.19 4.17 -14.43
N LEU A 382 5.39 4.62 -14.84
CA LEU A 382 6.48 3.72 -15.25
C LEU A 382 7.79 4.06 -14.53
N ILE A 383 8.58 3.03 -14.27
CA ILE A 383 9.99 3.12 -13.86
C ILE A 383 10.85 2.80 -15.07
N ILE A 384 11.85 3.64 -15.36
CA ILE A 384 12.95 3.35 -16.26
C ILE A 384 14.19 3.10 -15.41
N THR A 385 14.86 1.96 -15.62
CA THR A 385 16.02 1.55 -14.81
C THR A 385 17.32 1.59 -15.61
N GLU A 386 18.45 1.41 -14.93
CA GLU A 386 19.67 0.90 -15.54
C GLU A 386 19.42 -0.52 -16.10
N PRO A 387 20.26 -1.03 -17.02
CA PRO A 387 20.17 -2.42 -17.44
C PRO A 387 20.26 -3.36 -16.22
N LEU A 388 19.24 -4.22 -16.04
CA LEU A 388 19.19 -5.18 -14.96
C LEU A 388 19.54 -6.58 -15.47
N PRO A 389 20.29 -7.39 -14.70
CA PRO A 389 20.63 -8.76 -15.11
C PRO A 389 19.42 -9.71 -15.07
N SER A 390 18.46 -9.46 -14.20
CA SER A 390 17.23 -10.26 -14.03
C SER A 390 16.23 -9.53 -13.15
N LEU A 391 14.97 -10.01 -13.12
CA LEU A 391 13.95 -9.51 -12.19
C LEU A 391 14.35 -9.74 -10.72
N ALA A 392 15.01 -10.85 -10.44
CA ALA A 392 15.50 -11.17 -9.10
C ALA A 392 16.51 -10.14 -8.56
N PHE A 393 17.18 -9.37 -9.42
CA PHE A 393 18.10 -8.32 -8.98
C PHE A 393 17.39 -7.23 -8.16
N ILE A 394 16.11 -6.96 -8.42
CA ILE A 394 15.33 -5.94 -7.71
C ILE A 394 15.29 -6.22 -6.20
N PRO A 395 14.76 -7.36 -5.73
CA PRO A 395 14.78 -7.68 -4.30
C PRO A 395 16.18 -8.07 -3.78
N TYR A 396 17.04 -8.66 -4.60
CA TYR A 396 18.39 -9.07 -4.21
C TYR A 396 19.26 -7.87 -3.84
N ALA A 397 19.25 -6.84 -4.67
CA ALA A 397 20.07 -5.64 -4.52
C ALA A 397 19.20 -4.40 -4.20
N HIS A 398 18.22 -4.56 -3.33
CA HIS A 398 17.19 -3.56 -3.03
C HIS A 398 17.74 -2.16 -2.65
N GLN A 399 18.96 -2.06 -2.14
CA GLN A 399 19.60 -0.78 -1.83
C GLN A 399 20.32 -0.13 -3.03
N THR A 400 20.52 -0.88 -4.12
CA THR A 400 21.21 -0.35 -5.31
C THR A 400 20.35 0.71 -6.01
N PRO A 401 20.90 1.89 -6.32
CA PRO A 401 20.16 2.95 -7.01
C PRO A 401 20.07 2.66 -8.50
N PHE A 402 19.22 1.73 -8.92
CA PHE A 402 19.07 1.35 -10.34
C PHE A 402 17.96 2.12 -11.06
N ILE A 403 17.15 2.91 -10.37
CA ILE A 403 16.07 3.70 -10.96
C ILE A 403 16.67 4.97 -11.57
N LYS A 404 16.60 5.11 -12.90
CA LYS A 404 17.03 6.31 -13.62
C LYS A 404 15.96 7.40 -13.62
N ARG A 405 14.72 6.99 -13.84
CA ARG A 405 13.63 7.94 -14.07
C ARG A 405 12.27 7.30 -13.77
N MET A 406 11.37 8.10 -13.26
CA MET A 406 9.94 7.79 -13.27
C MET A 406 9.22 8.63 -14.33
N VAL A 407 8.20 8.06 -14.92
CA VAL A 407 7.27 8.70 -15.86
C VAL A 407 5.87 8.62 -15.28
N PHE A 408 5.14 9.74 -15.29
CA PHE A 408 3.79 9.87 -14.76
C PHE A 408 2.83 10.44 -15.79
#